data_8493b3fe565858fe136b23c9d7af57a9
#
_entry.id   8493b3fe565858fe136b23c9d7af57a9
#
_cell.length_a   1.000
_cell.length_b   1.000
_cell.length_c   1.000
_cell.angle_alpha   90.00
_cell.angle_beta   90.00
_cell.angle_gamma   90.00
#
_symmetry.space_group_name_H-M   'P 1'
#
loop_
_entity.id
_entity.type
_entity.pdbx_description
1 polymer ?
#
loop_
_entity_poly.entity_id
_entity_poly.type
_entity_poly.pdbx_seq_one_letter_code
_entity_poly.pdbx_strand_id
1 'polypeptide(L)'
;AVTSEEGGVLILGGTPIGNLADASDRLRSALATADLIAVEDTRKLRTLASGLGVRTRGRVIVNHDHNEAERSATIVQAVQDGQRVLLLSDAGMPTISDPGYVAAAAVAEADLPVTVVPGPSAALTALALSGLPTGRFTFEGFLARKGSERSRRLASLAGEERTMIFYESPHRTAATLADFVQIFGADRRGTVSRELTKLHEEVRRGTLAELAEWAESERVRGEIVI
;
A
#
# COMPACT_ATOMS: atom_id res chain seq x y z
N ALA A 1 9.66 23.75 4.45
CA ALA A 1 9.58 23.47 3.01
C ALA A 1 10.98 23.20 2.50
N VAL A 2 11.36 21.93 2.39
CA VAL A 2 12.63 21.56 1.78
C VAL A 2 12.38 21.34 0.30
N THR A 3 12.44 22.40 -0.46
CA THR A 3 12.52 22.37 -1.91
C THR A 3 13.87 22.98 -2.31
N SER A 4 14.97 22.36 -1.87
CA SER A 4 16.24 22.70 -2.45
C SER A 4 16.47 21.76 -3.61
N GLU A 5 16.51 22.30 -4.81
CA GLU A 5 16.95 21.59 -6.01
C GLU A 5 18.43 21.17 -5.92
N GLU A 6 19.11 21.54 -4.84
CA GLU A 6 20.54 21.37 -4.62
C GLU A 6 20.84 20.47 -3.43
N GLY A 7 20.49 19.20 -3.49
CA GLY A 7 20.88 18.25 -2.46
C GLY A 7 20.23 16.91 -2.65
N GLY A 8 20.82 15.88 -2.02
CA GLY A 8 20.26 14.54 -2.00
C GLY A 8 18.98 14.48 -1.19
N VAL A 9 18.04 13.68 -1.65
CA VAL A 9 16.75 13.47 -0.97
C VAL A 9 16.20 12.10 -1.32
N LEU A 10 15.58 11.44 -0.34
CA LEU A 10 14.75 10.29 -0.59
C LEU A 10 13.32 10.77 -0.82
N ILE A 11 12.75 10.43 -1.97
CA ILE A 11 11.39 10.77 -2.37
C ILE A 11 10.55 9.50 -2.30
N LEU A 12 9.58 9.46 -1.41
CA LEU A 12 8.60 8.37 -1.34
C LEU A 12 7.47 8.71 -2.29
N GLY A 13 7.33 7.97 -3.40
CA GLY A 13 6.38 8.28 -4.45
C GLY A 13 5.12 7.44 -4.38
N GLY A 14 3.95 8.08 -4.25
CA GLY A 14 2.66 7.42 -4.37
C GLY A 14 2.32 7.13 -5.82
N THR A 15 1.93 5.89 -6.11
CA THR A 15 1.57 5.44 -7.47
C THR A 15 0.08 5.09 -7.56
N PRO A 16 -0.49 5.07 -8.77
CA PRO A 16 -1.87 4.62 -8.95
C PRO A 16 -2.12 3.23 -8.39
N ILE A 17 -3.33 3.00 -7.91
CA ILE A 17 -3.76 1.69 -7.40
C ILE A 17 -4.61 0.91 -8.40
N GLY A 18 -4.77 1.42 -9.61
CA GLY A 18 -5.52 0.77 -10.67
C GLY A 18 -5.97 1.68 -11.79
N ASN A 19 -5.79 2.99 -11.65
CA ASN A 19 -6.18 3.96 -12.67
C ASN A 19 -5.03 4.96 -12.89
N LEU A 20 -4.43 4.93 -14.06
CA LEU A 20 -3.30 5.81 -14.40
C LEU A 20 -3.64 7.30 -14.30
N ALA A 21 -4.91 7.66 -14.46
CA ALA A 21 -5.35 9.05 -14.32
C ALA A 21 -5.20 9.59 -12.90
N ASP A 22 -5.00 8.72 -11.90
CA ASP A 22 -4.75 9.12 -10.52
C ASP A 22 -3.28 9.41 -10.23
N ALA A 23 -2.39 9.26 -11.20
CA ALA A 23 -1.00 9.66 -11.07
C ALA A 23 -0.89 11.19 -11.02
N SER A 24 -0.16 11.69 -10.04
CA SER A 24 0.07 13.14 -9.92
C SER A 24 1.10 13.62 -10.95
N ASP A 25 1.03 14.92 -11.27
CA ASP A 25 2.06 15.55 -12.10
C ASP A 25 3.42 15.51 -11.41
N ARG A 26 3.44 15.60 -10.08
CA ARG A 26 4.68 15.50 -9.30
C ARG A 26 5.31 14.11 -9.40
N LEU A 27 4.49 13.05 -9.46
CA LEU A 27 5.02 11.69 -9.70
C LEU A 27 5.66 11.60 -11.08
N ARG A 28 5.02 12.14 -12.11
CA ARG A 28 5.57 12.18 -13.47
C ARG A 28 6.94 12.88 -13.49
N SER A 29 7.02 14.03 -12.84
CA SER A 29 8.25 14.81 -12.74
C SER A 29 9.35 14.05 -11.98
N ALA A 30 8.99 13.42 -10.86
CA ALA A 30 9.94 12.62 -10.08
C ALA A 30 10.49 11.44 -10.88
N LEU A 31 9.62 10.72 -11.61
CA LEU A 31 10.04 9.63 -12.50
C LEU A 31 11.02 10.08 -13.57
N ALA A 32 10.80 11.26 -14.14
CA ALA A 32 11.64 11.79 -15.20
C ALA A 32 13.00 12.32 -14.71
N THR A 33 13.07 12.80 -13.47
CA THR A 33 14.24 13.55 -12.97
C THR A 33 15.07 12.82 -11.91
N ALA A 34 14.56 11.76 -11.30
CA ALA A 34 15.29 11.01 -10.27
C ALA A 34 16.60 10.43 -10.83
N ASP A 35 17.64 10.45 -10.00
CA ASP A 35 18.95 9.87 -10.33
C ASP A 35 19.00 8.38 -10.07
N LEU A 36 18.24 7.92 -9.07
CA LEU A 36 18.12 6.52 -8.68
C LEU A 36 16.67 6.23 -8.41
N ILE A 37 16.15 5.11 -8.92
CA ILE A 37 14.77 4.66 -8.71
C ILE A 37 14.80 3.28 -8.08
N ALA A 38 14.26 3.17 -6.87
CA ALA A 38 14.14 1.91 -6.15
C ALA A 38 12.70 1.39 -6.27
N VAL A 39 12.54 0.18 -6.78
CA VAL A 39 11.24 -0.43 -7.04
C VAL A 39 11.21 -1.89 -6.56
N GLU A 40 10.02 -2.44 -6.34
CA GLU A 40 9.86 -3.86 -6.03
C GLU A 40 10.01 -4.72 -7.30
N ASP A 41 9.37 -4.31 -8.39
CA ASP A 41 9.34 -5.02 -9.67
C ASP A 41 9.62 -4.05 -10.82
N THR A 42 10.71 -4.29 -11.53
CA THR A 42 11.12 -3.45 -12.66
C THR A 42 10.12 -3.47 -13.81
N ARG A 43 9.36 -4.55 -13.98
CA ARG A 43 8.35 -4.66 -15.03
C ARG A 43 7.18 -3.71 -14.75
N LYS A 44 6.78 -3.58 -13.49
CA LYS A 44 5.72 -2.66 -13.09
C LYS A 44 6.13 -1.21 -13.26
N LEU A 45 7.40 -0.90 -12.98
CA LEU A 45 7.95 0.43 -13.26
C LEU A 45 7.86 0.76 -14.74
N ARG A 46 8.26 -0.16 -15.61
CA ARG A 46 8.20 0.04 -17.07
C ARG A 46 6.77 0.26 -17.54
N THR A 47 5.84 -0.54 -17.04
CA THR A 47 4.41 -0.39 -17.37
C THR A 47 3.89 0.97 -16.92
N LEU A 48 4.23 1.41 -15.71
CA LEU A 48 3.82 2.70 -15.18
C LEU A 48 4.39 3.85 -16.02
N ALA A 49 5.68 3.86 -16.22
CA ALA A 49 6.35 4.93 -16.97
C ALA A 49 5.83 5.01 -18.42
N SER A 50 5.68 3.87 -19.09
CA SER A 50 5.12 3.78 -20.43
C SER A 50 3.68 4.30 -20.47
N GLY A 51 2.84 3.88 -19.53
CA GLY A 51 1.45 4.32 -19.44
C GLY A 51 1.31 5.82 -19.20
N LEU A 52 2.24 6.42 -18.46
CA LEU A 52 2.27 7.85 -18.18
C LEU A 52 2.97 8.66 -19.28
N GLY A 53 3.59 8.00 -20.26
CA GLY A 53 4.34 8.68 -21.30
C GLY A 53 5.63 9.33 -20.78
N VAL A 54 6.22 8.77 -19.73
CA VAL A 54 7.44 9.31 -19.08
C VAL A 54 8.63 8.42 -19.40
N ARG A 55 9.75 9.05 -19.78
CA ARG A 55 11.04 8.38 -19.92
C ARG A 55 11.85 8.60 -18.65
N THR A 56 12.19 7.51 -17.97
CA THR A 56 13.07 7.56 -16.79
C THR A 56 14.53 7.62 -17.26
N ARG A 57 15.35 8.41 -16.57
CA ARG A 57 16.78 8.49 -16.83
C ARG A 57 17.62 7.88 -15.70
N GLY A 58 17.02 7.71 -14.53
CA GLY A 58 17.72 7.22 -13.35
C GLY A 58 18.10 5.75 -13.44
N ARG A 59 19.15 5.38 -12.71
CA ARG A 59 19.49 3.98 -12.51
C ARG A 59 18.38 3.31 -11.69
N VAL A 60 18.00 2.08 -12.05
CA VAL A 60 16.94 1.35 -11.36
C VAL A 60 17.55 0.24 -10.51
N ILE A 61 17.14 0.17 -9.25
CA ILE A 61 17.50 -0.92 -8.34
C ILE A 61 16.23 -1.59 -7.82
N VAL A 62 16.34 -2.88 -7.49
CA VAL A 62 15.25 -3.65 -6.91
C VAL A 62 15.35 -3.59 -5.38
N ASN A 63 14.27 -3.20 -4.73
CA ASN A 63 14.13 -3.10 -3.28
C ASN A 63 12.91 -3.90 -2.85
N HIS A 64 13.13 -5.08 -2.26
CA HIS A 64 12.08 -5.95 -1.76
C HIS A 64 12.48 -6.51 -0.38
N ASP A 65 11.58 -7.23 0.29
CA ASP A 65 11.78 -7.73 1.66
C ASP A 65 13.08 -8.50 1.87
N HIS A 66 13.54 -9.25 0.85
CA HIS A 66 14.72 -10.10 0.95
C HIS A 66 16.05 -9.35 0.89
N ASN A 67 16.08 -8.14 0.30
CA ASN A 67 17.32 -7.36 0.15
C ASN A 67 17.21 -5.95 0.73
N GLU A 68 16.19 -5.67 1.49
CA GLU A 68 15.86 -4.31 1.94
C GLU A 68 16.97 -3.67 2.78
N ALA A 69 17.61 -4.45 3.66
CA ALA A 69 18.71 -3.94 4.48
C ALA A 69 19.91 -3.50 3.64
N GLU A 70 20.30 -4.32 2.67
CA GLU A 70 21.40 -4.02 1.75
C GLU A 70 21.08 -2.82 0.87
N ARG A 71 19.88 -2.79 0.32
CA ARG A 71 19.43 -1.68 -0.53
C ARG A 71 19.27 -0.37 0.24
N SER A 72 18.92 -0.44 1.52
CA SER A 72 18.85 0.74 2.37
C SER A 72 20.20 1.43 2.50
N ALA A 73 21.28 0.69 2.66
CA ALA A 73 22.64 1.24 2.68
C ALA A 73 22.98 1.94 1.34
N THR A 74 22.61 1.32 0.22
CA THR A 74 22.78 1.90 -1.11
C THR A 74 22.02 3.23 -1.26
N ILE A 75 20.77 3.26 -0.77
CA ILE A 75 19.92 4.46 -0.82
C ILE A 75 20.49 5.57 0.06
N VAL A 76 20.90 5.26 1.29
CA VAL A 76 21.52 6.25 2.19
C VAL A 76 22.75 6.86 1.52
N GLN A 77 23.62 6.03 0.94
CA GLN A 77 24.83 6.50 0.27
C GLN A 77 24.50 7.42 -0.92
N ALA A 78 23.51 7.06 -1.72
CA ALA A 78 23.08 7.86 -2.85
C ALA A 78 22.59 9.24 -2.40
N VAL A 79 21.80 9.31 -1.33
CA VAL A 79 21.32 10.58 -0.78
C VAL A 79 22.48 11.42 -0.25
N GLN A 80 23.44 10.79 0.46
CA GLN A 80 24.65 11.46 0.93
C GLN A 80 25.47 12.06 -0.23
N ASP A 81 25.48 11.37 -1.37
CA ASP A 81 26.18 11.79 -2.57
C ASP A 81 25.43 12.87 -3.38
N GLY A 82 24.34 13.38 -2.85
CA GLY A 82 23.56 14.44 -3.47
C GLY A 82 22.55 13.98 -4.51
N GLN A 83 22.27 12.68 -4.58
CA GLN A 83 21.33 12.13 -5.56
C GLN A 83 19.87 12.25 -5.08
N ARG A 84 18.97 12.42 -6.06
CA ARG A 84 17.54 12.35 -5.85
C ARG A 84 17.12 10.90 -6.06
N VAL A 85 16.70 10.26 -4.98
CA VAL A 85 16.29 8.85 -4.98
C VAL A 85 14.79 8.77 -4.90
N LEU A 86 14.16 8.16 -5.89
CA LEU A 86 12.72 7.91 -5.89
C LEU A 86 12.47 6.45 -5.49
N LEU A 87 11.69 6.25 -4.43
CA LEU A 87 11.29 4.92 -3.97
C LEU A 87 9.79 4.74 -4.23
N LEU A 88 9.46 3.68 -4.96
CA LEU A 88 8.09 3.32 -5.30
C LEU A 88 7.76 1.92 -4.78
N SER A 89 6.52 1.73 -4.36
CA SER A 89 5.92 0.41 -4.21
C SER A 89 5.26 -0.01 -5.53
N ASP A 90 4.78 -1.25 -5.61
CA ASP A 90 4.09 -1.74 -6.80
C ASP A 90 2.79 -0.97 -7.06
N ALA A 91 2.09 -0.58 -6.00
CA ALA A 91 0.88 0.22 -6.09
C ALA A 91 0.66 1.01 -4.80
N GLY A 92 0.21 2.24 -4.92
CA GLY A 92 -0.14 3.09 -3.79
C GLY A 92 1.04 3.74 -3.10
N MET A 93 0.91 3.96 -1.80
CA MET A 93 1.93 4.62 -0.99
C MET A 93 2.99 3.62 -0.53
N PRO A 94 4.29 3.89 -0.79
CA PRO A 94 5.35 3.05 -0.24
C PRO A 94 5.36 3.10 1.28
N THR A 95 5.93 2.11 1.90
CA THR A 95 6.02 1.85 3.35
C THR A 95 4.75 1.28 3.98
N ILE A 96 3.59 1.51 3.41
CA ILE A 96 2.30 1.06 3.96
C ILE A 96 2.00 -0.35 3.43
N SER A 97 2.26 -1.38 4.23
CA SER A 97 2.22 -2.81 3.87
C SER A 97 3.10 -3.18 2.67
N ASP A 98 4.10 -2.35 2.37
CA ASP A 98 5.00 -2.49 1.23
C ASP A 98 6.44 -2.27 1.67
N PRO A 99 7.44 -2.71 0.90
CA PRO A 99 8.83 -2.34 1.11
C PRO A 99 9.03 -0.83 1.10
N GLY A 100 10.10 -0.40 1.74
CA GLY A 100 10.47 1.01 1.80
C GLY A 100 10.55 1.56 3.22
N TYR A 101 9.90 0.92 4.18
CA TYR A 101 9.97 1.35 5.58
C TYR A 101 11.41 1.35 6.09
N VAL A 102 12.16 0.28 5.85
CA VAL A 102 13.55 0.15 6.31
C VAL A 102 14.43 1.21 5.68
N ALA A 103 14.27 1.47 4.37
CA ALA A 103 15.02 2.51 3.68
C ALA A 103 14.67 3.92 4.19
N ALA A 104 13.39 4.21 4.35
CA ALA A 104 12.94 5.50 4.86
C ALA A 104 13.44 5.75 6.28
N ALA A 105 13.36 4.74 7.15
CA ALA A 105 13.88 4.80 8.51
C ALA A 105 15.38 5.02 8.52
N ALA A 106 16.14 4.31 7.69
CA ALA A 106 17.59 4.44 7.60
C ALA A 106 18.03 5.85 7.16
N VAL A 107 17.35 6.41 6.18
CA VAL A 107 17.63 7.77 5.69
C VAL A 107 17.30 8.81 6.79
N ALA A 108 16.17 8.64 7.46
CA ALA A 108 15.77 9.51 8.56
C ALA A 108 16.74 9.43 9.74
N GLU A 109 17.19 8.24 10.12
CA GLU A 109 18.18 8.04 11.18
C GLU A 109 19.54 8.66 10.85
N ALA A 110 19.89 8.73 9.57
CA ALA A 110 21.10 9.40 9.10
C ALA A 110 20.93 10.93 9.04
N ASP A 111 19.80 11.46 9.47
CA ASP A 111 19.46 12.90 9.42
C ASP A 111 19.54 13.47 8.01
N LEU A 112 19.16 12.68 7.02
CA LEU A 112 19.11 13.07 5.61
C LEU A 112 17.68 13.40 5.19
N PRO A 113 17.49 14.25 4.16
CA PRO A 113 16.15 14.64 3.74
C PRO A 113 15.29 13.50 3.20
N VAL A 114 14.07 13.41 3.68
CA VAL A 114 13.03 12.52 3.16
C VAL A 114 11.81 13.38 2.83
N THR A 115 11.23 13.19 1.67
CA THR A 115 9.99 13.85 1.26
C THR A 115 9.03 12.86 0.62
N VAL A 116 7.81 13.30 0.39
CA VAL A 116 6.76 12.45 -0.17
C VAL A 116 6.13 13.15 -1.37
N VAL A 117 5.88 12.38 -2.41
CA VAL A 117 4.95 12.74 -3.48
C VAL A 117 3.66 11.97 -3.19
N PRO A 118 2.65 12.61 -2.58
CA PRO A 118 1.44 11.90 -2.16
C PRO A 118 0.69 11.31 -3.35
N GLY A 119 0.10 10.15 -3.11
CA GLY A 119 -0.69 9.45 -4.10
C GLY A 119 -1.81 8.63 -3.47
N PRO A 120 -2.51 7.81 -4.26
CA PRO A 120 -3.61 7.00 -3.79
C PRO A 120 -3.22 6.00 -2.70
N SER A 121 -4.19 5.70 -1.84
CA SER A 121 -4.09 4.63 -0.84
C SER A 121 -5.34 3.77 -0.95
N ALA A 122 -5.17 2.47 -1.17
CA ALA A 122 -6.28 1.54 -1.21
C ALA A 122 -7.01 1.49 0.14
N ALA A 123 -6.27 1.52 1.25
CA ALA A 123 -6.84 1.51 2.59
C ALA A 123 -7.76 2.70 2.84
N LEU A 124 -7.28 3.91 2.59
CA LEU A 124 -8.07 5.13 2.80
C LEU A 124 -9.21 5.26 1.79
N THR A 125 -9.00 4.81 0.57
CA THR A 125 -10.06 4.80 -0.46
C THR A 125 -11.20 3.88 -0.03
N ALA A 126 -10.89 2.67 0.42
CA ALA A 126 -11.88 1.73 0.94
C ALA A 126 -12.60 2.30 2.17
N LEU A 127 -11.87 2.90 3.09
CA LEU A 127 -12.45 3.53 4.28
C LEU A 127 -13.44 4.64 3.89
N ALA A 128 -13.06 5.51 2.97
CA ALA A 128 -13.93 6.59 2.49
C ALA A 128 -15.22 6.07 1.87
N LEU A 129 -15.15 4.95 1.16
CA LEU A 129 -16.31 4.34 0.49
C LEU A 129 -17.16 3.47 1.41
N SER A 130 -16.66 3.12 2.59
CA SER A 130 -17.28 2.11 3.46
C SER A 130 -18.62 2.51 4.06
N GLY A 131 -18.82 3.79 4.32
CA GLY A 131 -19.96 4.26 5.10
C GLY A 131 -19.85 3.96 6.58
N LEU A 132 -18.72 3.43 7.05
CA LEU A 132 -18.43 3.17 8.45
C LEU A 132 -17.81 4.41 9.12
N PRO A 133 -17.77 4.46 10.47
CA PRO A 133 -17.11 5.57 11.15
C PRO A 133 -15.64 5.71 10.75
N THR A 134 -15.23 6.92 10.40
CA THR A 134 -13.88 7.21 9.90
C THR A 134 -13.05 8.09 10.84
N GLY A 135 -13.65 8.58 11.93
CA GLY A 135 -12.96 9.48 12.86
C GLY A 135 -11.77 8.85 13.58
N ARG A 136 -11.86 7.56 13.84
CA ARG A 136 -10.78 6.75 14.42
C ARG A 136 -10.81 5.40 13.73
N PHE A 137 -9.67 4.94 13.24
CA PHE A 137 -9.57 3.66 12.54
C PHE A 137 -8.20 3.03 12.79
N THR A 138 -8.10 1.74 12.50
CA THR A 138 -6.84 1.03 12.55
C THR A 138 -6.54 0.45 11.18
N PHE A 139 -5.25 0.42 10.82
CA PHE A 139 -4.78 -0.29 9.65
C PHE A 139 -4.06 -1.56 10.11
N GLU A 140 -4.63 -2.73 9.78
CA GLU A 140 -4.13 -4.04 10.20
C GLU A 140 -3.29 -4.74 9.14
N GLY A 141 -3.36 -4.29 7.90
CA GLY A 141 -2.63 -4.91 6.79
C GLY A 141 -3.11 -6.32 6.48
N PHE A 142 -2.18 -7.19 6.09
CA PHE A 142 -2.45 -8.61 5.87
C PHE A 142 -2.30 -9.39 7.16
N LEU A 143 -3.27 -10.24 7.45
CA LEU A 143 -3.15 -11.24 8.53
C LEU A 143 -2.22 -12.37 8.08
N ALA A 144 -1.56 -13.01 9.03
CA ALA A 144 -0.86 -14.25 8.77
C ALA A 144 -1.85 -15.28 8.19
N ARG A 145 -1.39 -16.11 7.27
CA ARG A 145 -2.27 -17.05 6.55
C ARG A 145 -2.90 -18.10 7.44
N LYS A 146 -2.17 -18.54 8.47
CA LYS A 146 -2.60 -19.64 9.35
C LYS A 146 -1.78 -19.63 10.65
N GLY A 147 -2.14 -20.52 11.55
CA GLY A 147 -1.35 -20.83 12.74
C GLY A 147 -1.62 -19.90 13.90
N SER A 148 -0.76 -20.01 14.91
CA SER A 148 -0.92 -19.31 16.18
C SER A 148 -0.74 -17.79 16.04
N GLU A 149 0.07 -17.33 15.12
CA GLU A 149 0.23 -15.90 14.85
C GLU A 149 -1.09 -15.28 14.40
N ARG A 150 -1.76 -15.91 13.44
CA ARG A 150 -3.08 -15.47 12.98
C ARG A 150 -4.10 -15.47 14.12
N SER A 151 -4.18 -16.56 14.87
CA SER A 151 -5.13 -16.70 15.97
C SER A 151 -4.91 -15.66 17.08
N ARG A 152 -3.66 -15.42 17.45
CA ARG A 152 -3.32 -14.40 18.45
C ARG A 152 -3.67 -13.00 18.00
N ARG A 153 -3.38 -12.68 16.73
CA ARG A 153 -3.70 -11.36 16.17
C ARG A 153 -5.21 -11.13 16.17
N LEU A 154 -5.99 -12.10 15.70
CA LEU A 154 -7.44 -12.02 15.71
C LEU A 154 -8.01 -11.88 17.13
N ALA A 155 -7.50 -12.68 18.07
CA ALA A 155 -7.91 -12.60 19.47
C ALA A 155 -7.62 -11.22 20.07
N SER A 156 -6.48 -10.63 19.72
CA SER A 156 -6.12 -9.30 20.22
C SER A 156 -7.03 -8.19 19.69
N LEU A 157 -7.72 -8.42 18.58
CA LEU A 157 -8.61 -7.45 17.95
C LEU A 157 -10.08 -7.64 18.33
N ALA A 158 -10.41 -8.69 19.09
CA ALA A 158 -11.80 -9.06 19.40
C ALA A 158 -12.62 -7.92 20.02
N GLY A 159 -11.99 -7.09 20.86
CA GLY A 159 -12.64 -5.95 21.53
C GLY A 159 -12.43 -4.60 20.83
N GLU A 160 -11.86 -4.61 19.62
CA GLU A 160 -11.56 -3.35 18.92
C GLU A 160 -12.85 -2.69 18.42
N GLU A 161 -13.14 -1.51 18.91
CA GLU A 161 -14.35 -0.76 18.55
C GLU A 161 -14.17 0.14 17.34
N ARG A 162 -12.93 0.54 17.03
CA ARG A 162 -12.64 1.39 15.88
C ARG A 162 -12.85 0.62 14.60
N THR A 163 -13.12 1.32 13.51
CA THR A 163 -13.13 0.72 12.17
C THR A 163 -11.74 0.18 11.88
N MET A 164 -11.67 -1.10 11.46
CA MET A 164 -10.41 -1.78 11.13
C MET A 164 -10.33 -1.98 9.63
N ILE A 165 -9.12 -1.83 9.08
CA ILE A 165 -8.87 -2.02 7.64
C ILE A 165 -7.88 -3.17 7.47
N PHE A 166 -8.27 -4.16 6.65
CA PHE A 166 -7.43 -5.31 6.32
C PHE A 166 -7.25 -5.38 4.81
N TYR A 167 -6.04 -5.73 4.39
CA TYR A 167 -5.81 -6.19 3.03
C TYR A 167 -6.00 -7.70 2.98
N GLU A 168 -6.54 -8.21 1.89
CA GLU A 168 -6.75 -9.64 1.73
C GLU A 168 -6.63 -10.05 0.26
N SER A 169 -6.29 -11.31 0.04
CA SER A 169 -6.34 -11.89 -1.29
C SER A 169 -7.75 -12.40 -1.61
N PRO A 170 -8.15 -12.42 -2.89
CA PRO A 170 -9.52 -12.79 -3.25
C PRO A 170 -9.88 -14.21 -2.84
N HIS A 171 -8.97 -15.16 -2.98
CA HIS A 171 -9.23 -16.58 -2.64
C HIS A 171 -9.25 -16.85 -1.13
N ARG A 172 -8.84 -15.89 -0.30
CA ARG A 172 -8.89 -16.02 1.16
C ARG A 172 -10.01 -15.20 1.78
N THR A 173 -10.69 -14.38 1.01
CA THR A 173 -11.72 -13.45 1.50
C THR A 173 -12.84 -14.17 2.24
N ALA A 174 -13.36 -15.26 1.69
CA ALA A 174 -14.42 -16.04 2.33
C ALA A 174 -13.99 -16.60 3.69
N ALA A 175 -12.81 -17.19 3.77
CA ALA A 175 -12.29 -17.76 5.02
C ALA A 175 -12.03 -16.66 6.06
N THR A 176 -11.48 -15.54 5.65
CA THR A 176 -11.22 -14.41 6.56
C THR A 176 -12.51 -13.79 7.09
N LEU A 177 -13.51 -13.62 6.25
CA LEU A 177 -14.82 -13.13 6.70
C LEU A 177 -15.49 -14.09 7.67
N ALA A 178 -15.38 -15.41 7.46
CA ALA A 178 -15.87 -16.41 8.38
C ALA A 178 -15.19 -16.29 9.76
N ASP A 179 -13.87 -16.09 9.78
CA ASP A 179 -13.13 -15.83 11.02
C ASP A 179 -13.62 -14.54 11.70
N PHE A 180 -13.85 -13.50 10.94
CA PHE A 180 -14.35 -12.21 11.47
C PHE A 180 -15.73 -12.34 12.10
N VAL A 181 -16.61 -13.16 11.52
CA VAL A 181 -17.91 -13.44 12.13
C VAL A 181 -17.74 -14.04 13.53
N GLN A 182 -16.81 -14.97 13.68
CA GLN A 182 -16.54 -15.61 14.97
C GLN A 182 -15.90 -14.66 16.00
N ILE A 183 -14.99 -13.81 15.57
CA ILE A 183 -14.22 -12.95 16.47
C ILE A 183 -14.92 -11.63 16.76
N PHE A 184 -15.52 -11.00 15.74
CA PHE A 184 -16.12 -9.67 15.86
C PHE A 184 -17.64 -9.68 16.00
N GLY A 185 -18.27 -10.81 15.72
CA GLY A 185 -19.72 -10.97 15.77
C GLY A 185 -20.39 -10.88 14.40
N ALA A 186 -21.43 -11.67 14.22
CA ALA A 186 -22.18 -11.79 12.96
C ALA A 186 -22.81 -10.45 12.54
N ASP A 187 -23.24 -9.64 13.50
CA ASP A 187 -23.96 -8.39 13.26
C ASP A 187 -23.02 -7.18 13.10
N ARG A 188 -21.71 -7.33 13.30
CA ARG A 188 -20.76 -6.26 13.09
C ARG A 188 -20.82 -5.78 11.64
N ARG A 189 -20.93 -4.47 11.45
CA ARG A 189 -20.98 -3.87 10.11
C ARG A 189 -19.61 -3.92 9.47
N GLY A 190 -19.60 -4.20 8.17
CA GLY A 190 -18.37 -4.27 7.41
C GLY A 190 -18.57 -3.92 5.95
N THR A 191 -17.46 -3.91 5.21
CA THR A 191 -17.47 -3.74 3.76
C THR A 191 -16.39 -4.62 3.13
N VAL A 192 -16.64 -5.03 1.91
CA VAL A 192 -15.61 -5.60 1.03
C VAL A 192 -15.52 -4.71 -0.20
N SER A 193 -14.36 -4.06 -0.35
CA SER A 193 -14.05 -3.27 -1.54
C SER A 193 -13.20 -4.09 -2.48
N ARG A 194 -13.57 -4.09 -3.74
CA ARG A 194 -12.95 -4.91 -4.76
C ARG A 194 -12.60 -4.07 -5.98
N GLU A 195 -11.39 -4.24 -6.50
CA GLU A 195 -10.96 -3.58 -7.75
C GLU A 195 -11.12 -2.06 -7.72
N LEU A 196 -10.76 -1.43 -6.60
CA LEU A 196 -10.88 0.02 -6.44
C LEU A 196 -10.18 0.78 -7.55
N THR A 197 -10.82 1.81 -8.06
CA THR A 197 -10.42 2.70 -9.17
C THR A 197 -10.43 2.07 -10.56
N LYS A 198 -10.66 0.76 -10.65
CA LYS A 198 -10.67 0.02 -11.91
C LYS A 198 -12.09 -0.09 -12.48
N LEU A 199 -12.20 -0.62 -13.71
CA LEU A 199 -13.48 -0.76 -14.43
C LEU A 199 -14.51 -1.55 -13.63
N HIS A 200 -14.11 -2.58 -12.93
CA HIS A 200 -15.00 -3.45 -12.16
C HIS A 200 -14.97 -3.16 -10.66
N GLU A 201 -14.74 -1.91 -10.28
CA GLU A 201 -14.82 -1.48 -8.90
C GLU A 201 -16.16 -1.86 -8.27
N GLU A 202 -16.10 -2.49 -7.10
CA GLU A 202 -17.29 -2.91 -6.36
C GLU A 202 -17.07 -2.68 -4.87
N VAL A 203 -18.10 -2.17 -4.19
CA VAL A 203 -18.12 -2.03 -2.73
C VAL A 203 -19.36 -2.74 -2.20
N ARG A 204 -19.14 -3.81 -1.45
CA ARG A 204 -20.23 -4.56 -0.78
C ARG A 204 -20.29 -4.14 0.68
N ARG A 205 -21.47 -3.70 1.12
CA ARG A 205 -21.72 -3.26 2.49
C ARG A 205 -22.76 -4.18 3.13
N GLY A 206 -22.59 -4.46 4.41
CA GLY A 206 -23.54 -5.27 5.14
C GLY A 206 -23.00 -5.68 6.51
N THR A 207 -23.65 -6.66 7.12
CA THR A 207 -23.09 -7.31 8.31
C THR A 207 -22.01 -8.30 7.90
N LEU A 208 -21.14 -8.65 8.83
CA LEU A 208 -20.12 -9.67 8.56
C LEU A 208 -20.74 -11.00 8.14
N ALA A 209 -21.88 -11.39 8.73
CA ALA A 209 -22.59 -12.61 8.31
C ALA A 209 -23.03 -12.54 6.85
N GLU A 210 -23.62 -11.43 6.43
CA GLU A 210 -24.05 -11.22 5.04
C GLU A 210 -22.87 -11.25 4.07
N LEU A 211 -21.76 -10.59 4.44
CA LEU A 211 -20.55 -10.55 3.61
C LEU A 211 -19.90 -11.93 3.50
N ALA A 212 -19.86 -12.68 4.60
CA ALA A 212 -19.30 -14.04 4.60
C ALA A 212 -20.13 -14.98 3.70
N GLU A 213 -21.45 -14.90 3.78
CA GLU A 213 -22.35 -15.68 2.91
C GLU A 213 -22.15 -15.33 1.44
N TRP A 214 -22.08 -14.04 1.12
CA TRP A 214 -21.80 -13.58 -0.23
C TRP A 214 -20.45 -14.12 -0.75
N ALA A 215 -19.40 -14.03 0.05
CA ALA A 215 -18.06 -14.46 -0.36
C ALA A 215 -17.96 -15.97 -0.59
N GLU A 216 -18.78 -16.77 0.11
CA GLU A 216 -18.84 -18.22 -0.11
C GLU A 216 -19.62 -18.60 -1.36
N SER A 217 -20.70 -17.85 -1.66
CA SER A 217 -21.57 -18.13 -2.80
C SER A 217 -21.01 -17.63 -4.14
N GLU A 218 -20.12 -16.64 -4.10
CA GLU A 218 -19.55 -16.01 -5.26
C GLU A 218 -18.04 -16.29 -5.35
N ARG A 219 -17.51 -16.33 -6.56
CA ARG A 219 -16.06 -16.38 -6.73
C ARG A 219 -15.51 -14.96 -6.65
N VAL A 220 -14.98 -14.60 -5.50
CA VAL A 220 -14.35 -13.28 -5.28
C VAL A 220 -13.09 -13.17 -6.13
N ARG A 221 -12.96 -12.06 -6.85
CA ARG A 221 -11.81 -11.79 -7.75
C ARG A 221 -11.25 -10.41 -7.49
N GLY A 222 -9.99 -10.24 -7.85
CA GLY A 222 -9.31 -8.95 -7.86
C GLY A 222 -8.65 -8.61 -6.54
N GLU A 223 -8.31 -7.35 -6.38
CA GLU A 223 -7.67 -6.83 -5.17
C GLU A 223 -8.73 -6.42 -4.15
N ILE A 224 -8.55 -6.87 -2.92
CA ILE A 224 -9.57 -6.81 -1.87
C ILE A 224 -9.09 -5.99 -0.69
N VAL A 225 -9.98 -5.11 -0.18
CA VAL A 225 -9.84 -4.44 1.12
C VAL A 225 -11.10 -4.73 1.94
N ILE A 226 -10.89 -5.22 3.13
CA ILE A 226 -12.00 -5.47 4.05
C ILE A 226 -11.97 -4.44 5.18
#